data_7659ae6d9c8d89f03f8c5d7d293b6ba2
#
_entry.id   7659ae6d9c8d89f03f8c5d7d293b6ba2
#
_cell.length_a   1.000
_cell.length_b   1.000
_cell.length_c   1.000
_cell.angle_alpha   90.00
_cell.angle_beta   90.00
_cell.angle_gamma   90.00
#
_symmetry.space_group_name_H-M   'P 1'
#
loop_
_entity.id
_entity.type
_entity.pdbx_description
1 polymer ?
#
loop_
_entity_poly.entity_id
_entity_poly.type
_entity_poly.pdbx_seq_one_letter_code
_entity_poly.pdbx_strand_id
1 'polypeptide(L)'
;AGTDVFAVAPSRWTPWNPQAALALALIATGGLRFAPIVAIAVLLGELLVRNAPAGAASLLSALAVAAVYAAAGLVVQRSTRWTRAQVSPRDLSALVLIAFGTSLGVALLLGLTHALAGTVELSSLHLVSLQVVVGEALGLIVTAPPLLLLASGAWRAEEASSERRGRLGRDLLLLAVVLGALLLTIFELRPFDEFRLSYLLFVPMTLFAIRHGLFGAAVAVPMAQLGLIASLTLSGSQVAAAFEYQMLILALALTSLYIGLLSSERERAARRLAARERELREQRDALNETQRTAATAELSAALAHDLNQPLSAIGTYARAARLLAERDQIDRDKLFHTLDQIAAASSRAGQYVRRMRDFFRTGAMASERVAVEALIGRAGAHLRDRLDRAGIALETSVEPGLPPLRIDAVQAGAALDNLLGNACDALAGTATPRRIRVRAARLAGSRPPLLRITVQDTGPGVPEELRPQLFKPLATTKPHGMGLGLALSRSIAERLGGGLSFDAASSVTTFHLDLPIDEHRAE
;
A
#
# COMPACT_ATOMS: atom_id res chain seq x y z
N ALA A 1 8.75 34.37 -40.27
CA ALA A 1 10.08 34.03 -40.83
C ALA A 1 10.51 32.58 -40.64
N GLY A 2 9.93 31.83 -39.71
CA GLY A 2 10.29 30.41 -39.47
C GLY A 2 9.45 29.36 -40.20
N THR A 3 8.32 29.75 -40.77
CA THR A 3 7.38 28.82 -41.40
C THR A 3 7.65 28.59 -42.89
N ASP A 4 8.34 29.49 -43.56
CA ASP A 4 8.72 29.31 -45.00
C ASP A 4 9.76 28.21 -45.20
N VAL A 5 10.57 27.90 -44.19
CA VAL A 5 11.57 26.85 -44.23
C VAL A 5 10.96 25.46 -44.40
N PHE A 6 9.68 25.31 -44.06
CA PHE A 6 8.97 24.04 -44.08
C PHE A 6 7.82 23.96 -45.10
N ALA A 7 7.69 24.97 -45.95
CA ALA A 7 6.66 25.00 -46.99
C ALA A 7 7.00 24.03 -48.13
N VAL A 8 6.10 23.08 -48.38
CA VAL A 8 6.19 22.14 -49.50
C VAL A 8 5.67 22.81 -50.75
N ALA A 9 6.54 23.00 -51.76
CA ALA A 9 6.09 23.49 -53.07
C ALA A 9 5.22 22.42 -53.78
N PRO A 10 4.12 22.78 -54.50
CA PRO A 10 3.74 24.12 -54.91
C PRO A 10 2.77 24.85 -53.96
N SER A 11 2.27 24.17 -52.91
CA SER A 11 1.15 24.69 -52.10
C SER A 11 1.55 25.48 -50.86
N ARG A 12 2.84 25.61 -50.52
CA ARG A 12 3.36 26.26 -49.27
C ARG A 12 2.74 25.77 -47.95
N TRP A 13 2.25 24.55 -47.93
CA TRP A 13 1.72 23.96 -46.69
C TRP A 13 2.85 23.51 -45.76
N THR A 14 2.72 23.84 -44.47
CA THR A 14 3.73 23.48 -43.48
C THR A 14 3.47 22.06 -42.96
N PRO A 15 4.49 21.21 -42.89
CA PRO A 15 4.36 19.85 -42.36
C PRO A 15 4.06 19.80 -40.87
N TRP A 16 4.04 20.92 -40.17
CA TRP A 16 3.77 21.08 -38.76
C TRP A 16 3.18 22.45 -38.46
N ASN A 17 1.98 22.50 -37.88
CA ASN A 17 1.30 23.74 -37.53
C ASN A 17 1.13 23.93 -36.00
N PRO A 18 2.14 24.49 -35.30
CA PRO A 18 2.03 24.75 -33.86
C PRO A 18 1.02 25.84 -33.49
N GLN A 19 0.61 26.68 -34.45
CA GLN A 19 -0.35 27.76 -34.23
C GLN A 19 -1.71 27.21 -33.77
N ALA A 20 -2.14 26.08 -34.36
CA ALA A 20 -3.38 25.40 -33.97
C ALA A 20 -3.39 25.03 -32.48
N ALA A 21 -2.28 24.49 -31.96
CA ALA A 21 -2.15 24.11 -30.56
C ALA A 21 -2.14 25.32 -29.62
N LEU A 22 -1.48 26.41 -30.03
CA LEU A 22 -1.50 27.66 -29.25
C LEU A 22 -2.91 28.24 -29.17
N ALA A 23 -3.64 28.30 -30.31
CA ALA A 23 -5.02 28.74 -30.38
C ALA A 23 -5.93 27.91 -29.48
N LEU A 24 -5.82 26.56 -29.57
CA LEU A 24 -6.58 25.64 -28.75
C LEU A 24 -6.27 25.84 -27.25
N ALA A 25 -4.99 25.94 -26.87
CA ALA A 25 -4.57 26.11 -25.49
C ALA A 25 -5.06 27.44 -24.90
N LEU A 26 -4.98 28.56 -25.66
CA LEU A 26 -5.48 29.86 -25.24
C LEU A 26 -7.00 29.83 -24.97
N ILE A 27 -7.79 29.22 -25.86
CA ILE A 27 -9.24 29.11 -25.68
C ILE A 27 -9.58 28.13 -24.55
N ALA A 28 -8.89 26.99 -24.45
CA ALA A 28 -9.14 26.00 -23.40
C ALA A 28 -8.87 26.55 -22.01
N THR A 29 -7.89 27.43 -21.84
CA THR A 29 -7.50 27.98 -20.53
C THR A 29 -8.14 29.34 -20.24
N GLY A 30 -8.30 30.18 -21.24
CA GLY A 30 -8.79 31.55 -21.11
C GLY A 30 -10.21 31.78 -21.57
N GLY A 31 -10.82 30.80 -22.25
CA GLY A 31 -12.17 30.91 -22.80
C GLY A 31 -12.27 31.76 -24.06
N LEU A 32 -13.52 31.99 -24.55
CA LEU A 32 -13.80 32.69 -25.79
C LEU A 32 -13.32 34.16 -25.88
N ARG A 33 -12.92 34.75 -24.74
CA ARG A 33 -12.34 36.12 -24.75
C ARG A 33 -11.10 36.24 -25.62
N PHE A 34 -10.39 35.12 -25.85
CA PHE A 34 -9.22 35.08 -26.71
C PHE A 34 -9.53 34.77 -28.18
N ALA A 35 -10.78 34.49 -28.54
CA ALA A 35 -11.18 34.19 -29.93
C ALA A 35 -10.79 35.30 -30.92
N PRO A 36 -10.95 36.62 -30.60
CA PRO A 36 -10.52 37.68 -31.50
C PRO A 36 -9.00 37.66 -31.79
N ILE A 37 -8.18 37.37 -30.76
CA ILE A 37 -6.74 37.28 -30.89
C ILE A 37 -6.37 36.11 -31.81
N VAL A 38 -7.02 34.96 -31.63
CA VAL A 38 -6.85 33.77 -32.48
C VAL A 38 -7.20 34.09 -33.93
N ALA A 39 -8.34 34.79 -34.17
CA ALA A 39 -8.75 35.18 -35.52
C ALA A 39 -7.73 36.11 -36.21
N ILE A 40 -7.21 37.11 -35.46
CA ILE A 40 -6.15 38.01 -35.96
C ILE A 40 -4.87 37.23 -36.28
N ALA A 41 -4.48 36.34 -35.38
CA ALA A 41 -3.25 35.52 -35.58
C ALA A 41 -3.37 34.61 -36.82
N VAL A 42 -4.53 33.98 -37.04
CA VAL A 42 -4.80 33.17 -38.22
C VAL A 42 -4.76 34.03 -39.48
N LEU A 43 -5.42 35.22 -39.47
CA LEU A 43 -5.42 36.14 -40.61
C LEU A 43 -4.01 36.64 -40.95
N LEU A 44 -3.21 37.01 -39.96
CA LEU A 44 -1.82 37.40 -40.16
C LEU A 44 -0.99 36.24 -40.73
N GLY A 45 -1.23 35.01 -40.31
CA GLY A 45 -0.63 33.81 -40.87
C GLY A 45 -0.96 33.62 -42.35
N GLU A 46 -2.23 33.81 -42.73
CA GLU A 46 -2.65 33.76 -44.15
C GLU A 46 -1.95 34.84 -44.98
N LEU A 47 -1.97 36.10 -44.52
CA LEU A 47 -1.45 37.25 -45.29
C LEU A 47 0.10 37.26 -45.36
N LEU A 48 0.79 37.04 -44.20
CA LEU A 48 2.23 37.27 -44.12
C LEU A 48 3.04 36.00 -44.40
N VAL A 49 2.51 34.83 -44.09
CA VAL A 49 3.24 33.55 -44.24
C VAL A 49 2.86 32.86 -45.56
N ARG A 50 1.57 32.77 -45.84
CA ARG A 50 1.06 32.11 -47.03
C ARG A 50 1.01 33.04 -48.25
N ASN A 51 1.29 34.35 -48.07
CA ASN A 51 1.16 35.39 -49.10
C ASN A 51 -0.22 35.37 -49.79
N ALA A 52 -1.27 35.06 -49.05
CA ALA A 52 -2.62 35.06 -49.57
C ALA A 52 -3.02 36.52 -49.97
N PRO A 53 -3.78 36.73 -51.05
CA PRO A 53 -4.20 38.05 -51.42
C PRO A 53 -5.10 38.65 -50.35
N ALA A 54 -4.86 39.90 -49.97
CA ALA A 54 -5.70 40.60 -48.99
C ALA A 54 -7.08 40.83 -49.62
N GLY A 55 -8.07 40.08 -49.11
CA GLY A 55 -9.45 40.16 -49.62
C GLY A 55 -10.47 39.47 -48.70
N ALA A 56 -11.74 39.55 -49.12
CA ALA A 56 -12.85 38.98 -48.37
C ALA A 56 -12.70 37.45 -48.18
N ALA A 57 -12.13 36.74 -49.13
CA ALA A 57 -11.91 35.29 -49.07
C ALA A 57 -10.92 34.92 -47.96
N SER A 58 -9.77 35.62 -47.84
CA SER A 58 -8.78 35.37 -46.78
C SER A 58 -9.34 35.72 -45.40
N LEU A 59 -10.15 36.78 -45.29
CA LEU A 59 -10.82 37.13 -44.04
C LEU A 59 -11.84 36.06 -43.61
N LEU A 60 -12.69 35.60 -44.54
CA LEU A 60 -13.67 34.54 -44.27
C LEU A 60 -12.99 33.21 -43.90
N SER A 61 -11.92 32.85 -44.62
CA SER A 61 -11.13 31.66 -44.28
C SER A 61 -10.53 31.74 -42.87
N ALA A 62 -9.91 32.88 -42.54
CA ALA A 62 -9.31 33.08 -41.21
C ALA A 62 -10.37 33.03 -40.08
N LEU A 63 -11.53 33.65 -40.27
CA LEU A 63 -12.61 33.59 -39.30
C LEU A 63 -13.18 32.17 -39.12
N ALA A 64 -13.35 31.44 -40.23
CA ALA A 64 -13.85 30.05 -40.18
C ALA A 64 -12.88 29.12 -39.49
N VAL A 65 -11.57 29.21 -39.79
CA VAL A 65 -10.52 28.43 -39.11
C VAL A 65 -10.44 28.79 -37.61
N ALA A 66 -10.49 30.09 -37.29
CA ALA A 66 -10.51 30.55 -35.90
C ALA A 66 -11.74 30.04 -35.13
N ALA A 67 -12.91 29.95 -35.78
CA ALA A 67 -14.10 29.36 -35.18
C ALA A 67 -13.93 27.86 -34.88
N VAL A 68 -13.28 27.11 -35.78
CA VAL A 68 -12.98 25.68 -35.53
C VAL A 68 -12.05 25.53 -34.34
N TYR A 69 -10.98 26.33 -34.24
CA TYR A 69 -10.09 26.29 -33.08
C TYR A 69 -10.77 26.69 -31.77
N ALA A 70 -11.68 27.71 -31.86
CA ALA A 70 -12.45 28.14 -30.69
C ALA A 70 -13.40 27.03 -30.21
N ALA A 71 -14.07 26.35 -31.12
CA ALA A 71 -14.94 25.21 -30.81
C ALA A 71 -14.14 24.07 -30.18
N ALA A 72 -13.01 23.72 -30.79
CA ALA A 72 -12.10 22.67 -30.25
C ALA A 72 -11.59 23.02 -28.85
N GLY A 73 -11.13 24.26 -28.61
CA GLY A 73 -10.68 24.71 -27.29
C GLY A 73 -11.79 24.67 -26.23
N LEU A 74 -13.03 25.04 -26.58
CA LEU A 74 -14.18 24.90 -25.68
C LEU A 74 -14.52 23.44 -25.36
N VAL A 75 -14.40 22.54 -26.35
CA VAL A 75 -14.62 21.10 -26.11
C VAL A 75 -13.56 20.58 -25.18
N VAL A 76 -12.27 20.93 -25.36
CA VAL A 76 -11.18 20.56 -24.44
C VAL A 76 -11.48 21.09 -23.03
N GLN A 77 -11.86 22.35 -22.90
CA GLN A 77 -12.18 22.97 -21.61
C GLN A 77 -13.32 22.25 -20.86
N ARG A 78 -14.37 21.82 -21.58
CA ARG A 78 -15.57 21.22 -20.99
C ARG A 78 -15.47 19.73 -20.79
N SER A 79 -14.84 19.01 -21.72
CA SER A 79 -14.85 17.54 -21.77
C SER A 79 -13.61 16.89 -21.17
N THR A 80 -12.54 17.67 -20.89
CA THR A 80 -11.28 17.11 -20.41
C THR A 80 -10.78 17.77 -19.13
N ARG A 81 -9.85 17.11 -18.44
CA ARG A 81 -9.24 17.61 -17.20
C ARG A 81 -7.85 18.25 -17.41
N TRP A 82 -7.46 18.53 -18.65
CA TRP A 82 -6.17 19.13 -18.95
C TRP A 82 -5.93 20.44 -18.18
N THR A 83 -6.99 21.25 -18.02
CA THR A 83 -6.93 22.51 -17.28
C THR A 83 -6.91 22.35 -15.75
N ARG A 84 -7.12 21.14 -15.22
CA ARG A 84 -7.22 20.83 -13.77
C ARG A 84 -6.06 20.01 -13.24
N ALA A 85 -4.97 19.85 -13.98
CA ALA A 85 -3.76 19.10 -13.61
C ALA A 85 -3.97 17.61 -13.28
N GLN A 86 -5.13 17.02 -13.60
CA GLN A 86 -5.46 15.62 -13.35
C GLN A 86 -5.81 14.91 -14.66
N VAL A 87 -4.83 14.79 -15.54
CA VAL A 87 -5.00 14.14 -16.83
C VAL A 87 -5.11 12.64 -16.66
N SER A 88 -6.12 12.05 -17.32
CA SER A 88 -6.38 10.60 -17.39
C SER A 88 -6.19 10.08 -18.84
N PRO A 89 -6.11 8.75 -19.06
CA PRO A 89 -6.06 8.18 -20.41
C PRO A 89 -7.24 8.59 -21.28
N ARG A 90 -8.42 8.78 -20.69
CA ARG A 90 -9.61 9.27 -21.39
C ARG A 90 -9.43 10.70 -21.88
N ASP A 91 -8.78 11.56 -21.08
CA ASP A 91 -8.53 12.96 -21.45
C ASP A 91 -7.54 13.05 -22.61
N LEU A 92 -6.50 12.19 -22.62
CA LEU A 92 -5.53 12.12 -23.73
C LEU A 92 -6.21 11.60 -25.00
N SER A 93 -7.01 10.54 -24.90
CA SER A 93 -7.77 10.01 -26.04
C SER A 93 -8.74 11.05 -26.58
N ALA A 94 -9.43 11.79 -25.71
CA ALA A 94 -10.32 12.88 -26.10
C ALA A 94 -9.56 14.00 -26.82
N LEU A 95 -8.37 14.39 -26.31
CA LEU A 95 -7.52 15.38 -26.98
C LEU A 95 -7.08 14.93 -28.38
N VAL A 96 -6.71 13.66 -28.52
CA VAL A 96 -6.33 13.06 -29.82
C VAL A 96 -7.53 13.09 -30.79
N LEU A 97 -8.71 12.68 -30.35
CA LEU A 97 -9.94 12.73 -31.17
C LEU A 97 -10.30 14.17 -31.57
N ILE A 98 -10.21 15.11 -30.62
CA ILE A 98 -10.44 16.54 -30.89
C ILE A 98 -9.40 17.06 -31.88
N ALA A 99 -8.13 16.67 -31.75
CA ALA A 99 -7.08 17.08 -32.68
C ALA A 99 -7.38 16.61 -34.12
N PHE A 100 -7.73 15.34 -34.31
CA PHE A 100 -8.09 14.82 -35.63
C PHE A 100 -9.38 15.46 -36.18
N GLY A 101 -10.43 15.63 -35.35
CA GLY A 101 -11.67 16.27 -35.75
C GLY A 101 -11.46 17.75 -36.14
N THR A 102 -10.64 18.47 -35.39
CA THR A 102 -10.25 19.85 -35.69
C THR A 102 -9.48 19.93 -37.01
N SER A 103 -8.50 19.06 -37.19
CA SER A 103 -7.67 18.99 -38.40
C SER A 103 -8.51 18.69 -39.65
N LEU A 104 -9.45 17.76 -39.53
CA LEU A 104 -10.38 17.45 -40.62
C LEU A 104 -11.28 18.64 -40.93
N GLY A 105 -11.81 19.33 -39.92
CA GLY A 105 -12.63 20.54 -40.11
C GLY A 105 -11.88 21.66 -40.79
N VAL A 106 -10.63 21.92 -40.36
CA VAL A 106 -9.76 22.93 -41.02
C VAL A 106 -9.42 22.52 -42.47
N ALA A 107 -9.08 21.26 -42.72
CA ALA A 107 -8.76 20.78 -44.06
C ALA A 107 -9.95 20.89 -45.01
N LEU A 108 -11.16 20.57 -44.59
CA LEU A 108 -12.38 20.69 -45.36
C LEU A 108 -12.69 22.18 -45.70
N LEU A 109 -12.58 23.06 -44.70
CA LEU A 109 -12.79 24.49 -44.89
C LEU A 109 -11.78 25.11 -45.82
N LEU A 110 -10.49 24.82 -45.65
CA LEU A 110 -9.42 25.31 -46.53
C LEU A 110 -9.55 24.71 -47.93
N GLY A 111 -9.85 23.43 -48.04
CA GLY A 111 -10.10 22.77 -49.32
C GLY A 111 -11.26 23.42 -50.09
N LEU A 112 -12.36 23.70 -49.42
CA LEU A 112 -13.54 24.38 -50.01
C LEU A 112 -13.22 25.81 -50.45
N THR A 113 -12.51 26.60 -49.61
CA THR A 113 -12.14 27.98 -49.96
C THR A 113 -11.18 28.04 -51.13
N HIS A 114 -10.22 27.13 -51.23
CA HIS A 114 -9.28 27.04 -52.35
C HIS A 114 -9.92 26.55 -53.65
N ALA A 115 -10.86 25.60 -53.54
CA ALA A 115 -11.67 25.13 -54.67
C ALA A 115 -12.54 26.26 -55.26
N LEU A 116 -13.22 27.01 -54.38
CA LEU A 116 -14.06 28.17 -54.78
C LEU A 116 -13.24 29.33 -55.38
N ALA A 117 -12.02 29.52 -54.88
CA ALA A 117 -11.09 30.53 -55.41
C ALA A 117 -10.36 30.08 -56.69
N GLY A 118 -10.54 28.83 -57.13
CA GLY A 118 -9.86 28.30 -58.31
C GLY A 118 -8.34 28.20 -58.21
N THR A 119 -7.80 28.20 -57.01
CA THR A 119 -6.38 28.19 -56.69
C THR A 119 -5.77 26.79 -56.65
N VAL A 120 -6.59 25.73 -56.51
CA VAL A 120 -6.19 24.32 -56.47
C VAL A 120 -7.10 23.53 -57.43
N GLU A 121 -6.49 22.65 -58.23
CA GLU A 121 -7.24 21.74 -59.08
C GLU A 121 -7.96 20.68 -58.25
N LEU A 122 -9.21 20.38 -58.62
CA LEU A 122 -10.05 19.38 -57.95
C LEU A 122 -9.38 17.99 -57.86
N SER A 123 -8.53 17.65 -58.85
CA SER A 123 -7.77 16.40 -58.89
C SER A 123 -6.75 16.26 -57.77
N SER A 124 -6.15 17.38 -57.32
CA SER A 124 -5.11 17.41 -56.27
C SER A 124 -5.64 17.72 -54.87
N LEU A 125 -6.96 18.04 -54.77
CA LEU A 125 -7.58 18.48 -53.54
C LEU A 125 -7.46 17.45 -52.39
N HIS A 126 -7.57 16.15 -52.70
CA HIS A 126 -7.48 15.07 -51.69
C HIS A 126 -6.06 14.97 -51.09
N LEU A 127 -4.99 15.15 -51.87
CA LEU A 127 -3.61 15.12 -51.38
C LEU A 127 -3.30 16.32 -50.50
N VAL A 128 -3.75 17.52 -50.93
CA VAL A 128 -3.61 18.75 -50.14
C VAL A 128 -4.37 18.63 -48.83
N SER A 129 -5.59 18.15 -48.87
CA SER A 129 -6.41 17.95 -47.65
C SER A 129 -5.73 16.97 -46.68
N LEU A 130 -5.16 15.87 -47.16
CA LEU A 130 -4.47 14.90 -46.31
C LEU A 130 -3.23 15.52 -45.63
N GLN A 131 -2.43 16.31 -46.39
CA GLN A 131 -1.27 16.99 -45.81
C GLN A 131 -1.67 18.01 -44.73
N VAL A 132 -2.76 18.75 -44.96
CA VAL A 132 -3.31 19.68 -43.95
C VAL A 132 -3.76 18.91 -42.68
N VAL A 133 -4.51 17.82 -42.85
CA VAL A 133 -4.98 17.02 -41.69
C VAL A 133 -3.81 16.54 -40.85
N VAL A 134 -2.78 16.01 -41.49
CA VAL A 134 -1.63 15.45 -40.77
C VAL A 134 -0.79 16.56 -40.10
N GLY A 135 -0.52 17.67 -40.80
CA GLY A 135 0.24 18.79 -40.26
C GLY A 135 -0.45 19.47 -39.07
N GLU A 136 -1.79 19.65 -39.16
CA GLU A 136 -2.61 20.20 -38.09
C GLU A 136 -2.70 19.24 -36.89
N ALA A 137 -2.98 17.95 -37.15
CA ALA A 137 -3.07 16.94 -36.08
C ALA A 137 -1.73 16.81 -35.34
N LEU A 138 -0.62 16.78 -36.09
CA LEU A 138 0.70 16.75 -35.52
C LEU A 138 1.00 18.00 -34.68
N GLY A 139 0.65 19.18 -35.17
CA GLY A 139 0.75 20.43 -34.43
C GLY A 139 0.01 20.39 -33.12
N LEU A 140 -1.22 19.92 -33.15
CA LEU A 140 -2.07 19.80 -31.95
C LEU A 140 -1.56 18.75 -30.98
N ILE A 141 -1.23 17.54 -31.43
CA ILE A 141 -0.84 16.42 -30.56
C ILE A 141 0.54 16.63 -29.92
N VAL A 142 1.47 17.24 -30.66
CA VAL A 142 2.83 17.49 -30.15
C VAL A 142 2.87 18.71 -29.24
N THR A 143 2.16 19.78 -29.61
CA THR A 143 2.35 21.10 -28.97
C THR A 143 1.29 21.43 -27.93
N ALA A 144 0.04 20.93 -28.06
CA ALA A 144 -1.01 21.26 -27.09
C ALA A 144 -0.75 20.65 -25.69
N PRO A 145 -0.30 19.39 -25.52
CA PRO A 145 -0.06 18.83 -24.18
C PRO A 145 0.88 19.66 -23.31
N PRO A 146 2.10 20.05 -23.75
CA PRO A 146 2.97 20.88 -22.90
C PRO A 146 2.36 22.25 -22.61
N LEU A 147 1.68 22.88 -23.56
CA LEU A 147 1.02 24.18 -23.35
C LEU A 147 -0.10 24.09 -22.31
N LEU A 148 -0.95 23.08 -22.40
CA LEU A 148 -2.03 22.83 -21.45
C LEU A 148 -1.49 22.50 -20.04
N LEU A 149 -0.45 21.69 -19.93
CA LEU A 149 0.21 21.36 -18.65
C LEU A 149 0.86 22.60 -18.02
N LEU A 150 1.52 23.43 -18.81
CA LEU A 150 2.08 24.70 -18.34
C LEU A 150 0.99 25.66 -17.86
N ALA A 151 -0.06 25.84 -18.64
CA ALA A 151 -1.17 26.75 -18.31
C ALA A 151 -1.98 26.29 -17.10
N SER A 152 -2.14 24.97 -16.86
CA SER A 152 -2.83 24.42 -15.70
C SER A 152 -2.02 24.53 -14.40
N GLY A 153 -0.74 24.86 -14.45
CA GLY A 153 0.15 24.84 -13.31
C GLY A 153 0.49 23.44 -12.78
N ALA A 154 0.12 22.38 -13.51
CA ALA A 154 0.40 20.99 -13.15
C ALA A 154 1.88 20.72 -12.88
N TRP A 155 2.75 21.40 -13.63
CA TRP A 155 4.20 21.34 -13.46
C TRP A 155 4.67 21.77 -12.04
N ARG A 156 3.99 22.73 -11.41
CA ARG A 156 4.33 23.20 -10.06
C ARG A 156 4.05 22.16 -8.99
N ALA A 157 2.98 21.40 -9.15
CA ALA A 157 2.60 20.34 -8.20
C ALA A 157 3.53 19.11 -8.30
N GLU A 158 4.02 18.81 -9.49
CA GLU A 158 4.89 17.67 -9.76
C GLU A 158 6.37 17.96 -9.38
N GLU A 159 6.77 19.23 -9.40
CA GLU A 159 8.12 19.72 -9.12
C GLU A 159 8.34 20.26 -7.70
N ALA A 160 7.48 19.93 -6.74
CA ALA A 160 7.52 20.52 -5.39
C ALA A 160 8.86 20.35 -4.62
N SER A 161 9.78 19.49 -5.09
CA SER A 161 11.12 19.35 -4.50
C SER A 161 12.22 19.85 -5.44
N SER A 162 13.17 20.62 -4.90
CA SER A 162 14.35 21.14 -5.63
C SER A 162 15.20 20.03 -6.28
N GLU A 163 15.29 18.88 -5.64
CA GLU A 163 15.98 17.69 -6.16
C GLU A 163 15.34 17.10 -7.41
N ARG A 164 14.01 17.12 -7.53
CA ARG A 164 13.32 16.64 -8.74
C ARG A 164 13.55 17.58 -9.92
N ARG A 165 13.56 18.90 -9.70
CA ARG A 165 13.87 19.90 -10.74
C ARG A 165 15.27 19.72 -11.28
N GLY A 166 16.27 19.57 -10.41
CA GLY A 166 17.66 19.35 -10.83
C GLY A 166 17.85 18.05 -11.60
N ARG A 167 17.15 16.98 -11.23
CA ARG A 167 17.17 15.71 -11.96
C ARG A 167 16.52 15.82 -13.34
N LEU A 168 15.35 16.45 -13.44
CA LEU A 168 14.66 16.65 -14.72
C LEU A 168 15.49 17.46 -15.69
N GLY A 169 16.09 18.58 -15.25
CA GLY A 169 16.95 19.42 -16.09
C GLY A 169 18.17 18.67 -16.63
N ARG A 170 18.86 17.92 -15.79
CA ARG A 170 19.99 17.08 -16.18
C ARG A 170 19.58 15.98 -17.15
N ASP A 171 18.47 15.32 -16.90
CA ASP A 171 17.99 14.21 -17.71
C ASP A 171 17.43 14.72 -19.06
N LEU A 172 16.85 15.95 -19.11
CA LEU A 172 16.50 16.64 -20.37
C LEU A 172 17.74 16.99 -21.20
N LEU A 173 18.79 17.48 -20.56
CA LEU A 173 20.05 17.74 -21.24
C LEU A 173 20.64 16.44 -21.81
N LEU A 174 20.64 15.37 -21.05
CA LEU A 174 21.08 14.06 -21.48
C LEU A 174 20.25 13.56 -22.68
N LEU A 175 18.93 13.70 -22.61
CA LEU A 175 18.03 13.35 -23.71
C LEU A 175 18.35 14.18 -24.97
N ALA A 176 18.57 15.48 -24.82
CA ALA A 176 18.96 16.36 -25.95
C ALA A 176 20.25 15.90 -26.60
N VAL A 177 21.26 15.53 -25.79
CA VAL A 177 22.55 15.01 -26.32
C VAL A 177 22.34 13.67 -27.02
N VAL A 178 21.58 12.75 -26.43
CA VAL A 178 21.30 11.42 -27.03
C VAL A 178 20.51 11.56 -28.33
N LEU A 179 19.45 12.38 -28.34
CA LEU A 179 18.68 12.66 -29.56
C LEU A 179 19.51 13.34 -30.62
N GLY A 180 20.34 14.34 -30.26
CA GLY A 180 21.24 15.02 -31.17
C GLY A 180 22.27 14.08 -31.78
N ALA A 181 22.91 13.24 -30.96
CA ALA A 181 23.87 12.24 -31.45
C ALA A 181 23.19 11.23 -32.41
N LEU A 182 21.98 10.77 -32.06
CA LEU A 182 21.23 9.81 -32.85
C LEU A 182 20.80 10.41 -34.18
N LEU A 183 20.27 11.64 -34.20
CA LEU A 183 19.88 12.35 -35.40
C LEU A 183 21.09 12.64 -36.30
N LEU A 184 22.23 13.05 -35.74
CA LEU A 184 23.46 13.25 -36.46
C LEU A 184 23.95 11.94 -37.08
N THR A 185 23.87 10.83 -36.38
CA THR A 185 24.22 9.51 -36.94
C THR A 185 23.31 9.11 -38.08
N ILE A 186 22.00 9.35 -37.98
CA ILE A 186 20.99 8.98 -38.97
C ILE A 186 21.19 9.82 -40.25
N PHE A 187 21.31 11.14 -40.13
CA PHE A 187 21.25 12.05 -41.27
C PHE A 187 22.61 12.41 -41.86
N GLU A 188 23.68 12.50 -41.07
CA GLU A 188 25.02 12.87 -41.52
C GLU A 188 25.88 11.67 -41.90
N LEU A 189 25.92 10.62 -41.07
CA LEU A 189 26.74 9.45 -41.31
C LEU A 189 26.13 8.48 -42.34
N ARG A 190 24.82 8.53 -42.56
CA ARG A 190 24.04 7.75 -43.54
C ARG A 190 24.47 6.29 -43.69
N PRO A 191 24.67 5.52 -42.61
CA PRO A 191 25.18 4.14 -42.69
C PRO A 191 24.20 3.17 -43.35
N PHE A 192 22.90 3.51 -43.34
CA PHE A 192 21.81 2.70 -43.88
C PHE A 192 20.63 3.58 -44.33
N ASP A 193 19.45 2.96 -44.57
CA ASP A 193 18.19 3.65 -44.83
C ASP A 193 17.83 4.59 -43.68
N GLU A 194 17.85 5.89 -43.91
CA GLU A 194 17.65 6.97 -42.93
C GLU A 194 16.31 6.81 -42.18
N PHE A 195 15.25 6.44 -42.90
CA PHE A 195 13.92 6.29 -42.35
C PHE A 195 13.86 5.11 -41.35
N ARG A 196 14.45 3.96 -41.68
CA ARG A 196 14.45 2.78 -40.80
C ARG A 196 15.20 3.02 -39.52
N LEU A 197 16.33 3.74 -39.55
CA LEU A 197 17.09 4.09 -38.36
C LEU A 197 16.35 5.08 -37.45
N SER A 198 15.48 5.90 -38.02
CA SER A 198 14.70 6.87 -37.25
C SER A 198 13.77 6.24 -36.18
N TYR A 199 13.41 4.96 -36.32
CA TYR A 199 12.70 4.23 -35.27
C TYR A 199 13.50 4.07 -33.96
N LEU A 200 14.83 4.23 -34.01
CA LEU A 200 15.65 4.23 -32.78
C LEU A 200 15.29 5.38 -31.82
N LEU A 201 14.67 6.45 -32.32
CA LEU A 201 14.17 7.56 -31.49
C LEU A 201 13.12 7.11 -30.44
N PHE A 202 12.42 6.00 -30.70
CA PHE A 202 11.45 5.48 -29.73
C PHE A 202 12.09 5.05 -28.40
N VAL A 203 13.33 4.54 -28.43
CA VAL A 203 14.00 4.03 -27.23
C VAL A 203 14.25 5.13 -26.18
N PRO A 204 15.01 6.20 -26.49
CA PRO A 204 15.25 7.26 -25.51
C PRO A 204 13.96 7.98 -25.11
N MET A 205 13.02 8.18 -26.04
CA MET A 205 11.75 8.83 -25.77
C MET A 205 10.86 8.01 -24.81
N THR A 206 10.77 6.69 -25.02
CA THR A 206 10.01 5.78 -24.15
C THR A 206 10.63 5.71 -22.75
N LEU A 207 11.95 5.56 -22.65
CA LEU A 207 12.66 5.53 -21.37
C LEU A 207 12.45 6.83 -20.59
N PHE A 208 12.51 7.96 -21.29
CA PHE A 208 12.29 9.26 -20.68
C PHE A 208 10.84 9.44 -20.22
N ALA A 209 9.86 8.99 -21.02
CA ALA A 209 8.44 9.01 -20.67
C ALA A 209 8.12 8.13 -19.44
N ILE A 210 8.72 6.93 -19.34
CA ILE A 210 8.58 6.05 -18.17
C ILE A 210 9.12 6.71 -16.91
N ARG A 211 10.29 7.38 -17.03
CA ARG A 211 10.98 7.96 -15.87
C ARG A 211 10.35 9.27 -15.38
N HIS A 212 9.89 10.12 -16.29
CA HIS A 212 9.40 11.46 -15.98
C HIS A 212 7.89 11.65 -16.19
N GLY A 213 7.19 10.57 -16.53
CA GLY A 213 5.74 10.57 -16.68
C GLY A 213 5.23 11.44 -17.84
N LEU A 214 3.98 11.86 -17.73
CA LEU A 214 3.30 12.66 -18.76
C LEU A 214 4.01 14.00 -19.01
N PHE A 215 4.46 14.67 -17.96
CA PHE A 215 5.14 15.97 -18.10
C PHE A 215 6.45 15.82 -18.88
N GLY A 216 7.26 14.82 -18.53
CA GLY A 216 8.48 14.52 -19.27
C GLY A 216 8.22 14.22 -20.74
N ALA A 217 7.25 13.35 -21.04
CA ALA A 217 6.86 13.03 -22.41
C ALA A 217 6.40 14.27 -23.18
N ALA A 218 5.58 15.13 -22.57
CA ALA A 218 5.06 16.34 -23.18
C ALA A 218 6.14 17.36 -23.55
N VAL A 219 7.26 17.40 -22.81
CA VAL A 219 8.42 18.26 -23.14
C VAL A 219 9.34 17.59 -24.16
N ALA A 220 9.56 16.29 -24.03
CA ALA A 220 10.48 15.55 -24.89
C ALA A 220 9.99 15.45 -26.35
N VAL A 221 8.66 15.31 -26.56
CA VAL A 221 8.07 15.15 -27.88
C VAL A 221 8.32 16.37 -28.79
N PRO A 222 8.03 17.63 -28.40
CA PRO A 222 8.39 18.80 -29.19
C PRO A 222 9.89 18.94 -29.42
N MET A 223 10.72 18.54 -28.46
CA MET A 223 12.18 18.59 -28.62
C MET A 223 12.65 17.60 -29.68
N ALA A 224 12.13 16.38 -29.71
CA ALA A 224 12.43 15.41 -30.76
C ALA A 224 11.93 15.89 -32.14
N GLN A 225 10.75 16.48 -32.20
CA GLN A 225 10.17 17.10 -33.39
C GLN A 225 11.09 18.20 -33.95
N LEU A 226 11.49 19.15 -33.10
CA LEU A 226 12.37 20.25 -33.53
C LEU A 226 13.73 19.74 -33.98
N GLY A 227 14.30 18.75 -33.27
CA GLY A 227 15.55 18.10 -33.67
C GLY A 227 15.46 17.43 -35.05
N LEU A 228 14.38 16.69 -35.30
CA LEU A 228 14.15 16.04 -36.59
C LEU A 228 13.97 17.06 -37.73
N ILE A 229 13.19 18.10 -37.50
CA ILE A 229 13.00 19.18 -38.48
C ILE A 229 14.35 19.85 -38.80
N ALA A 230 15.14 20.18 -37.80
CA ALA A 230 16.46 20.77 -37.99
C ALA A 230 17.38 19.84 -38.80
N SER A 231 17.41 18.56 -38.50
CA SER A 231 18.22 17.58 -39.21
C SER A 231 17.80 17.40 -40.67
N LEU A 232 16.49 17.33 -40.96
CA LEU A 232 15.96 17.26 -42.34
C LEU A 232 16.30 18.51 -43.14
N THR A 233 16.24 19.69 -42.49
CA THR A 233 16.56 20.97 -43.16
C THR A 233 18.05 21.06 -43.49
N LEU A 234 18.92 20.67 -42.56
CA LEU A 234 20.37 20.73 -42.74
C LEU A 234 20.87 19.71 -43.76
N SER A 235 20.27 18.51 -43.79
CA SER A 235 20.67 17.44 -44.73
C SER A 235 20.20 17.66 -46.17
N GLY A 236 19.34 18.67 -46.40
CA GLY A 236 18.78 18.94 -47.73
C GLY A 236 17.89 17.82 -48.28
N SER A 237 17.37 16.98 -47.42
CA SER A 237 16.49 15.83 -47.74
C SER A 237 15.22 16.31 -48.42
N GLN A 238 14.86 15.66 -49.53
CA GLN A 238 13.72 16.09 -50.36
C GLN A 238 12.38 15.87 -49.67
N VAL A 239 11.43 16.72 -50.01
CA VAL A 239 10.06 16.83 -49.54
C VAL A 239 9.24 15.52 -49.59
N ALA A 240 9.63 14.56 -50.43
CA ALA A 240 8.93 13.28 -50.55
C ALA A 240 8.92 12.46 -49.27
N ALA A 241 9.96 12.56 -48.45
CA ALA A 241 10.04 11.88 -47.15
C ALA A 241 9.27 12.57 -46.00
N ALA A 242 8.77 13.80 -46.22
CA ALA A 242 8.14 14.58 -45.16
C ALA A 242 6.91 13.88 -44.52
N PHE A 243 6.11 13.19 -45.35
CA PHE A 243 4.93 12.49 -44.86
C PHE A 243 5.28 11.28 -43.98
N GLU A 244 6.29 10.50 -44.32
CA GLU A 244 6.78 9.35 -43.56
C GLU A 244 7.29 9.81 -42.19
N TYR A 245 8.07 10.88 -42.13
CA TYR A 245 8.56 11.46 -40.89
C TYR A 245 7.44 12.09 -40.04
N GLN A 246 6.40 12.66 -40.67
CA GLN A 246 5.22 13.12 -39.95
C GLN A 246 4.50 11.97 -39.25
N MET A 247 4.31 10.84 -39.93
CA MET A 247 3.71 9.64 -39.36
C MET A 247 4.56 9.05 -38.23
N LEU A 248 5.89 9.05 -38.42
CA LEU A 248 6.83 8.61 -37.38
C LEU A 248 6.71 9.46 -36.11
N ILE A 249 6.73 10.80 -36.26
CA ILE A 249 6.60 11.70 -35.10
C ILE A 249 5.23 11.59 -34.47
N LEU A 250 4.17 11.43 -35.24
CA LEU A 250 2.83 11.21 -34.71
C LEU A 250 2.77 9.93 -33.85
N ALA A 251 3.31 8.83 -34.35
CA ALA A 251 3.42 7.58 -33.62
C ALA A 251 4.29 7.73 -32.36
N LEU A 252 5.44 8.41 -32.49
CA LEU A 252 6.36 8.69 -31.39
C LEU A 252 5.68 9.55 -30.30
N ALA A 253 4.95 10.59 -30.71
CA ALA A 253 4.22 11.47 -29.79
C ALA A 253 3.12 10.70 -29.03
N LEU A 254 2.28 9.96 -29.76
CA LEU A 254 1.21 9.18 -29.16
C LEU A 254 1.76 8.14 -28.18
N THR A 255 2.74 7.35 -28.59
CA THR A 255 3.33 6.32 -27.72
C THR A 255 3.99 6.92 -26.49
N SER A 256 4.78 7.99 -26.66
CA SER A 256 5.47 8.64 -25.55
C SER A 256 4.47 9.28 -24.56
N LEU A 257 3.45 9.97 -25.05
CA LEU A 257 2.43 10.59 -24.19
C LEU A 257 1.60 9.54 -23.43
N TYR A 258 1.18 8.45 -24.12
CA TYR A 258 0.44 7.37 -23.45
C TYR A 258 1.29 6.64 -22.41
N ILE A 259 2.53 6.30 -22.72
CA ILE A 259 3.44 5.64 -21.79
C ILE A 259 3.73 6.56 -20.59
N GLY A 260 4.01 7.85 -20.84
CA GLY A 260 4.23 8.82 -19.79
C GLY A 260 3.01 9.00 -18.89
N LEU A 261 1.80 9.02 -19.46
CA LEU A 261 0.57 9.11 -18.71
C LEU A 261 0.32 7.88 -17.84
N LEU A 262 0.48 6.67 -18.41
CA LEU A 262 0.34 5.42 -17.67
C LEU A 262 1.36 5.31 -16.53
N SER A 263 2.61 5.76 -16.77
CA SER A 263 3.64 5.83 -15.73
C SER A 263 3.24 6.77 -14.60
N SER A 264 2.75 7.97 -14.94
CA SER A 264 2.24 8.93 -13.94
C SER A 264 1.04 8.38 -13.14
N GLU A 265 0.09 7.71 -13.78
CA GLU A 265 -1.05 7.09 -13.09
C GLU A 265 -0.63 5.96 -12.16
N ARG A 266 0.29 5.09 -12.62
CA ARG A 266 0.84 4.02 -11.79
C ARG A 266 1.53 4.56 -10.53
N GLU A 267 2.33 5.60 -10.68
CA GLU A 267 3.00 6.23 -9.54
C GLU A 267 2.01 6.87 -8.56
N ARG A 268 0.98 7.54 -9.07
CA ARG A 268 -0.10 8.12 -8.25
C ARG A 268 -0.88 7.02 -7.50
N ALA A 269 -1.21 5.92 -8.17
CA ALA A 269 -1.90 4.79 -7.56
C ALA A 269 -1.05 4.13 -6.45
N ALA A 270 0.24 3.92 -6.70
CA ALA A 270 1.17 3.37 -5.71
C ALA A 270 1.30 4.27 -4.46
N ARG A 271 1.40 5.59 -4.66
CA ARG A 271 1.44 6.55 -3.54
C ARG A 271 0.15 6.55 -2.71
N ARG A 272 -1.02 6.47 -3.37
CA ARG A 272 -2.33 6.39 -2.67
C ARG A 272 -2.46 5.09 -1.86
N LEU A 273 -2.00 3.97 -2.42
CA LEU A 273 -2.01 2.69 -1.72
C LEU A 273 -1.11 2.73 -0.49
N ALA A 274 0.13 3.22 -0.63
CA ALA A 274 1.06 3.35 0.48
C ALA A 274 0.55 4.28 1.60
N ALA A 275 -0.16 5.37 1.23
CA ALA A 275 -0.79 6.25 2.22
C ALA A 275 -1.92 5.55 2.98
N ARG A 276 -2.79 4.81 2.27
CA ARG A 276 -3.87 4.02 2.91
C ARG A 276 -3.35 2.91 3.82
N GLU A 277 -2.29 2.21 3.40
CA GLU A 277 -1.66 1.20 4.24
C GLU A 277 -1.11 1.77 5.55
N ARG A 278 -0.51 2.97 5.52
CA ARG A 278 -0.05 3.66 6.73
C ARG A 278 -1.22 4.00 7.66
N GLU A 279 -2.27 4.59 7.11
CA GLU A 279 -3.48 4.94 7.86
C GLU A 279 -4.12 3.71 8.52
N LEU A 280 -4.25 2.60 7.78
CA LEU A 280 -4.78 1.35 8.33
C LEU A 280 -3.90 0.76 9.45
N ARG A 281 -2.57 0.86 9.34
CA ARG A 281 -1.66 0.42 10.41
C ARG A 281 -1.85 1.28 11.67
N GLU A 282 -1.89 2.60 11.52
CA GLU A 282 -2.11 3.53 12.64
C GLU A 282 -3.47 3.26 13.34
N GLN A 283 -4.54 3.05 12.58
CA GLN A 283 -5.86 2.70 13.13
C GLN A 283 -5.83 1.35 13.87
N ARG A 284 -5.15 0.35 13.32
CA ARG A 284 -5.02 -0.97 13.93
C ARG A 284 -4.24 -0.89 15.25
N ASP A 285 -3.15 -0.13 15.28
CA ASP A 285 -2.33 0.05 16.47
C ASP A 285 -3.10 0.78 17.57
N ALA A 286 -3.83 1.85 17.23
CA ALA A 286 -4.71 2.56 18.16
C ALA A 286 -5.83 1.67 18.70
N LEU A 287 -6.45 0.82 17.85
CA LEU A 287 -7.48 -0.13 18.29
C LEU A 287 -6.91 -1.17 19.26
N ASN A 288 -5.75 -1.73 18.95
CA ASN A 288 -5.08 -2.70 19.82
C ASN A 288 -4.73 -2.09 21.19
N GLU A 289 -4.27 -0.85 21.23
CA GLU A 289 -3.99 -0.12 22.46
C GLU A 289 -5.27 0.12 23.29
N THR A 290 -6.35 0.52 22.63
CA THR A 290 -7.66 0.71 23.28
C THR A 290 -8.21 -0.60 23.85
N GLN A 291 -8.15 -1.69 23.09
CA GLN A 291 -8.56 -3.01 23.56
C GLN A 291 -7.72 -3.49 24.75
N ARG A 292 -6.41 -3.26 24.70
CA ARG A 292 -5.50 -3.60 25.81
C ARG A 292 -5.83 -2.82 27.07
N THR A 293 -6.11 -1.52 26.94
CA THR A 293 -6.49 -0.65 28.06
C THR A 293 -7.83 -1.08 28.65
N ALA A 294 -8.83 -1.37 27.82
CA ALA A 294 -10.14 -1.85 28.27
C ALA A 294 -10.04 -3.19 29.01
N ALA A 295 -9.29 -4.16 28.46
CA ALA A 295 -9.05 -5.44 29.11
C ALA A 295 -8.33 -5.27 30.46
N THR A 296 -7.36 -4.36 30.55
CA THR A 296 -6.66 -4.05 31.80
C THR A 296 -7.59 -3.43 32.84
N ALA A 297 -8.50 -2.54 32.43
CA ALA A 297 -9.47 -1.90 33.34
C ALA A 297 -10.49 -2.93 33.90
N GLU A 298 -11.02 -3.80 33.03
CA GLU A 298 -11.97 -4.88 33.44
C GLU A 298 -11.32 -5.85 34.41
N LEU A 299 -10.08 -6.27 34.12
CA LEU A 299 -9.30 -7.14 35.02
C LEU A 299 -8.99 -6.45 36.34
N SER A 300 -8.67 -5.16 36.34
CA SER A 300 -8.37 -4.41 37.56
C SER A 300 -9.57 -4.32 38.49
N ALA A 301 -10.79 -4.14 37.96
CA ALA A 301 -12.01 -4.11 38.75
C ALA A 301 -12.31 -5.47 39.41
N ALA A 302 -12.18 -6.56 38.66
CA ALA A 302 -12.36 -7.92 39.16
C ALA A 302 -11.31 -8.29 40.22
N LEU A 303 -10.05 -7.94 39.98
CA LEU A 303 -8.94 -8.17 40.92
C LEU A 303 -9.13 -7.40 42.24
N ALA A 304 -9.62 -6.16 42.18
CA ALA A 304 -9.92 -5.38 43.38
C ALA A 304 -11.03 -6.05 44.22
N HIS A 305 -12.04 -6.61 43.58
CA HIS A 305 -13.09 -7.36 44.24
C HIS A 305 -12.53 -8.61 44.94
N ASP A 306 -11.77 -9.43 44.24
CA ASP A 306 -11.21 -10.68 44.76
C ASP A 306 -10.13 -10.48 45.85
N LEU A 307 -9.42 -9.36 45.81
CA LEU A 307 -8.49 -8.99 46.87
C LEU A 307 -9.20 -8.48 48.14
N ASN A 308 -10.29 -7.73 47.96
CA ASN A 308 -11.07 -7.22 49.07
C ASN A 308 -11.75 -8.33 49.92
N GLN A 309 -12.09 -9.48 49.31
CA GLN A 309 -12.69 -10.62 50.03
C GLN A 309 -11.78 -11.17 51.15
N PRO A 310 -10.53 -11.63 50.87
CA PRO A 310 -9.65 -12.14 51.94
C PRO A 310 -9.26 -11.05 52.94
N LEU A 311 -9.11 -9.78 52.51
CA LEU A 311 -8.82 -8.67 53.41
C LEU A 311 -9.99 -8.40 54.38
N SER A 312 -11.22 -8.45 53.88
CA SER A 312 -12.41 -8.32 54.72
C SER A 312 -12.57 -9.49 55.70
N ALA A 313 -12.23 -10.72 55.26
CA ALA A 313 -12.21 -11.90 56.12
C ALA A 313 -11.18 -11.76 57.25
N ILE A 314 -9.94 -11.30 56.91
CA ILE A 314 -8.91 -11.00 57.93
C ILE A 314 -9.44 -10.01 58.96
N GLY A 315 -10.03 -8.89 58.51
CA GLY A 315 -10.59 -7.87 59.38
C GLY A 315 -11.70 -8.41 60.29
N THR A 316 -12.56 -9.30 59.78
CA THR A 316 -13.66 -9.93 60.54
C THR A 316 -13.13 -10.90 61.56
N TYR A 317 -12.22 -11.80 61.18
CA TYR A 317 -11.61 -12.76 62.11
C TYR A 317 -10.73 -12.08 63.16
N ALA A 318 -10.03 -11.00 62.80
CA ALA A 318 -9.26 -10.22 63.77
C ALA A 318 -10.16 -9.59 64.86
N ARG A 319 -11.32 -9.04 64.46
CA ARG A 319 -12.32 -8.53 65.42
C ARG A 319 -12.88 -9.66 66.29
N ALA A 320 -13.18 -10.81 65.70
CA ALA A 320 -13.66 -11.98 66.44
C ALA A 320 -12.61 -12.50 67.42
N ALA A 321 -11.35 -12.60 67.05
CA ALA A 321 -10.25 -13.01 67.89
C ALA A 321 -10.08 -12.06 69.09
N ARG A 322 -10.22 -10.75 68.89
CA ARG A 322 -10.18 -9.75 69.95
C ARG A 322 -11.32 -9.91 70.96
N LEU A 323 -12.53 -10.07 70.44
CA LEU A 323 -13.72 -10.31 71.31
C LEU A 323 -13.62 -11.61 72.10
N LEU A 324 -13.01 -12.66 71.55
CA LEU A 324 -12.77 -13.92 72.28
C LEU A 324 -11.68 -13.74 73.34
N ALA A 325 -10.67 -12.93 73.12
CA ALA A 325 -9.63 -12.65 74.11
C ALA A 325 -10.04 -11.67 75.20
N GLU A 326 -11.06 -10.85 75.01
CA GLU A 326 -11.62 -9.90 76.00
C GLU A 326 -12.62 -10.57 76.94
N ARG A 327 -12.97 -11.86 76.81
CA ARG A 327 -13.89 -12.61 77.69
C ARG A 327 -13.22 -13.05 78.99
N ASP A 328 -13.93 -13.05 80.08
CA ASP A 328 -13.44 -13.53 81.41
C ASP A 328 -12.98 -14.99 81.39
N GLN A 329 -13.59 -15.83 80.57
CA GLN A 329 -13.10 -17.20 80.22
C GLN A 329 -12.73 -17.27 78.76
N ILE A 330 -11.42 -17.38 78.45
CA ILE A 330 -10.87 -17.46 77.10
C ILE A 330 -11.03 -18.89 76.58
N ASP A 331 -11.89 -19.09 75.58
CA ASP A 331 -11.96 -20.33 74.80
C ASP A 331 -10.74 -20.39 73.84
N ARG A 332 -9.67 -21.04 74.27
CA ARG A 332 -8.40 -21.13 73.56
C ARG A 332 -8.57 -21.80 72.22
N ASP A 333 -9.37 -22.85 72.11
CA ASP A 333 -9.52 -23.59 70.84
C ASP A 333 -10.21 -22.73 69.80
N LYS A 334 -11.24 -21.97 70.17
CA LYS A 334 -11.89 -21.02 69.27
C LYS A 334 -10.96 -19.85 68.88
N LEU A 335 -10.13 -19.37 69.80
CA LEU A 335 -9.19 -18.30 69.54
C LEU A 335 -8.11 -18.76 68.55
N PHE A 336 -7.49 -19.93 68.77
CA PHE A 336 -6.50 -20.50 67.84
C PHE A 336 -7.12 -20.77 66.48
N HIS A 337 -8.29 -21.37 66.39
CA HIS A 337 -9.00 -21.58 65.14
C HIS A 337 -9.23 -20.25 64.39
N THR A 338 -9.61 -19.18 65.08
CA THR A 338 -9.81 -17.86 64.47
C THR A 338 -8.53 -17.25 63.98
N LEU A 339 -7.40 -17.41 64.69
CA LEU A 339 -6.06 -17.00 64.25
C LEU A 339 -5.59 -17.79 63.02
N ASP A 340 -5.87 -19.09 62.96
CA ASP A 340 -5.59 -19.91 61.79
C ASP A 340 -6.36 -19.44 60.55
N GLN A 341 -7.62 -19.02 60.74
CA GLN A 341 -8.40 -18.44 59.63
C GLN A 341 -7.78 -17.12 59.12
N ILE A 342 -7.22 -16.29 59.99
CA ILE A 342 -6.48 -15.07 59.59
C ILE A 342 -5.24 -15.45 58.78
N ALA A 343 -4.44 -16.41 59.25
CA ALA A 343 -3.25 -16.88 58.57
C ALA A 343 -3.57 -17.45 57.16
N ALA A 344 -4.64 -18.24 57.06
CA ALA A 344 -5.12 -18.78 55.80
C ALA A 344 -5.61 -17.68 54.83
N ALA A 345 -6.37 -16.71 55.32
CA ALA A 345 -6.83 -15.57 54.50
C ALA A 345 -5.67 -14.68 54.01
N SER A 346 -4.67 -14.45 54.89
CA SER A 346 -3.43 -13.70 54.52
C SER A 346 -2.64 -14.43 53.46
N SER A 347 -2.46 -15.75 53.57
CA SER A 347 -1.79 -16.57 52.57
C SER A 347 -2.49 -16.50 51.21
N ARG A 348 -3.84 -16.57 51.20
CA ARG A 348 -4.63 -16.38 49.97
C ARG A 348 -4.41 -15.01 49.35
N ALA A 349 -4.49 -13.93 50.14
CA ALA A 349 -4.22 -12.57 49.62
C ALA A 349 -2.84 -12.46 49.01
N GLY A 350 -1.81 -13.00 49.63
CA GLY A 350 -0.43 -13.05 49.11
C GLY A 350 -0.31 -13.82 47.79
N GLN A 351 -1.07 -14.91 47.62
CA GLN A 351 -1.13 -15.65 46.35
C GLN A 351 -1.79 -14.81 45.26
N TYR A 352 -2.87 -14.07 45.57
CA TYR A 352 -3.51 -13.15 44.61
C TYR A 352 -2.54 -12.08 44.10
N VAL A 353 -1.82 -11.42 45.01
CA VAL A 353 -0.85 -10.37 44.66
C VAL A 353 0.27 -10.94 43.79
N ARG A 354 0.82 -12.12 44.11
CA ARG A 354 1.85 -12.76 43.28
C ARG A 354 1.37 -13.05 41.87
N ARG A 355 0.19 -13.67 41.70
CA ARG A 355 -0.41 -14.00 40.41
C ARG A 355 -0.71 -12.74 39.60
N MET A 356 -1.18 -11.65 40.25
CA MET A 356 -1.38 -10.35 39.62
C MET A 356 -0.07 -9.74 39.11
N ARG A 357 0.98 -9.77 39.93
CA ARG A 357 2.32 -9.30 39.50
C ARG A 357 2.83 -10.08 38.30
N ASP A 358 2.65 -11.40 38.29
CA ASP A 358 3.11 -12.25 37.20
C ASP A 358 2.30 -11.99 35.92
N PHE A 359 1.02 -11.65 36.02
CA PHE A 359 0.17 -11.22 34.89
C PHE A 359 0.62 -9.89 34.29
N PHE A 360 0.90 -8.88 35.14
CA PHE A 360 1.31 -7.54 34.67
C PHE A 360 2.81 -7.43 34.33
N ARG A 361 3.58 -8.45 34.60
CA ARG A 361 5.02 -8.44 34.32
C ARG A 361 5.27 -8.58 32.80
N THR A 362 5.09 -7.45 32.10
CA THR A 362 5.43 -7.27 30.69
C THR A 362 6.89 -6.80 30.54
N GLY A 363 7.83 -7.54 31.11
CA GLY A 363 9.25 -7.30 30.87
C GLY A 363 9.69 -7.85 29.50
N ALA A 364 10.80 -7.32 28.98
CA ALA A 364 11.44 -7.89 27.78
C ALA A 364 11.60 -9.41 27.96
N MET A 365 11.09 -10.19 26.98
CA MET A 365 11.16 -11.64 27.01
C MET A 365 12.63 -12.04 26.95
N ALA A 366 13.13 -12.69 28.00
CA ALA A 366 14.46 -13.28 28.02
C ALA A 366 14.41 -14.61 27.25
N SER A 367 14.61 -14.54 25.93
CA SER A 367 14.62 -15.75 25.10
C SER A 367 15.93 -16.53 25.33
N GLU A 368 15.83 -17.74 25.86
CA GLU A 368 16.94 -18.66 26.08
C GLU A 368 16.68 -20.01 25.42
N ARG A 369 17.74 -20.79 25.21
CA ARG A 369 17.63 -22.18 24.71
C ARG A 369 17.30 -23.11 25.86
N VAL A 370 16.14 -23.76 25.79
CA VAL A 370 15.63 -24.64 26.86
C VAL A 370 15.29 -26.01 26.28
N ALA A 371 15.86 -27.05 26.89
CA ALA A 371 15.46 -28.42 26.61
C ALA A 371 14.07 -28.70 27.17
N VAL A 372 13.21 -29.37 26.38
CA VAL A 372 11.83 -29.66 26.76
C VAL A 372 11.74 -30.51 28.00
N GLU A 373 12.66 -31.45 28.15
CA GLU A 373 12.82 -32.33 29.31
C GLU A 373 13.05 -31.52 30.59
N ALA A 374 13.92 -30.50 30.50
CA ALA A 374 14.22 -29.62 31.63
C ALA A 374 13.03 -28.76 32.04
N LEU A 375 12.21 -28.30 31.05
CA LEU A 375 11.01 -27.54 31.30
C LEU A 375 9.97 -28.38 32.05
N ILE A 376 9.67 -29.59 31.54
CA ILE A 376 8.71 -30.52 32.14
C ILE A 376 9.22 -31.01 33.51
N GLY A 377 10.51 -31.31 33.64
CA GLY A 377 11.13 -31.76 34.89
C GLY A 377 11.01 -30.70 36.00
N ARG A 378 11.26 -29.41 35.68
CA ARG A 378 11.11 -28.30 36.64
C ARG A 378 9.68 -28.16 37.12
N ALA A 379 8.69 -28.18 36.20
CA ALA A 379 7.27 -28.06 36.54
C ALA A 379 6.81 -29.24 37.41
N GLY A 380 7.26 -30.47 37.11
CA GLY A 380 6.99 -31.65 37.95
C GLY A 380 7.61 -31.56 39.35
N ALA A 381 8.86 -31.03 39.44
CA ALA A 381 9.54 -30.83 40.72
C ALA A 381 8.82 -29.79 41.61
N HIS A 382 8.31 -28.70 41.05
CA HIS A 382 7.54 -27.69 41.79
C HIS A 382 6.25 -28.24 42.42
N LEU A 383 5.67 -29.28 41.85
CA LEU A 383 4.40 -29.86 42.31
C LEU A 383 4.57 -31.18 43.07
N ARG A 384 5.79 -31.67 43.26
CA ARG A 384 6.10 -32.97 43.83
C ARG A 384 5.40 -33.20 45.18
N ASP A 385 5.58 -32.31 46.15
CA ASP A 385 4.96 -32.43 47.47
C ASP A 385 3.42 -32.44 47.43
N ARG A 386 2.84 -31.81 46.42
CA ARG A 386 1.40 -31.78 46.23
C ARG A 386 0.89 -33.06 45.59
N LEU A 387 1.63 -33.59 44.60
CA LEU A 387 1.37 -34.88 43.95
C LEU A 387 1.44 -36.02 44.96
N ASP A 388 2.51 -36.04 45.76
CA ASP A 388 2.75 -37.09 46.78
C ASP A 388 1.64 -37.09 47.86
N ARG A 389 1.30 -35.92 48.38
CA ARG A 389 0.18 -35.78 49.37
C ARG A 389 -1.18 -36.20 48.83
N ALA A 390 -1.44 -35.98 47.55
CA ALA A 390 -2.70 -36.31 46.91
C ALA A 390 -2.72 -37.74 46.33
N GLY A 391 -1.60 -38.48 46.38
CA GLY A 391 -1.47 -39.83 45.79
C GLY A 391 -1.67 -39.83 44.26
N ILE A 392 -1.15 -38.81 43.56
CA ILE A 392 -1.28 -38.64 42.12
C ILE A 392 -0.01 -39.12 41.44
N ALA A 393 -0.13 -40.05 40.49
CA ALA A 393 0.98 -40.52 39.66
C ALA A 393 1.21 -39.53 38.48
N LEU A 394 2.44 -39.01 38.34
CA LEU A 394 2.87 -38.19 37.23
C LEU A 394 3.67 -39.05 36.25
N GLU A 395 3.16 -39.24 35.04
CA GLU A 395 3.85 -39.94 33.92
C GLU A 395 4.35 -38.90 32.92
N THR A 396 5.61 -38.92 32.59
CA THR A 396 6.21 -38.01 31.60
C THR A 396 6.78 -38.79 30.42
N SER A 397 6.52 -38.34 29.20
CA SER A 397 7.01 -38.92 27.96
C SER A 397 7.42 -37.82 27.00
N VAL A 398 8.69 -37.83 26.60
CA VAL A 398 9.23 -36.86 25.64
C VAL A 398 9.72 -37.64 24.41
N GLU A 399 9.33 -37.21 23.24
CA GLU A 399 9.77 -37.80 21.97
C GLU A 399 11.29 -37.62 21.83
N PRO A 400 12.07 -38.69 21.49
CA PRO A 400 13.49 -38.56 21.33
C PRO A 400 13.89 -37.61 20.20
N GLY A 401 14.96 -36.82 20.40
CA GLY A 401 15.52 -35.95 19.36
C GLY A 401 14.75 -34.65 19.13
N LEU A 402 13.92 -34.20 20.07
CA LEU A 402 13.30 -32.88 20.00
C LEU A 402 14.38 -31.78 20.11
N PRO A 403 14.34 -30.77 19.24
CA PRO A 403 15.24 -29.63 19.33
C PRO A 403 14.94 -28.77 20.56
N PRO A 404 15.93 -28.06 21.13
CA PRO A 404 15.69 -27.11 22.21
C PRO A 404 14.78 -25.96 21.70
N LEU A 405 13.92 -25.49 22.60
CA LEU A 405 13.06 -24.34 22.34
C LEU A 405 13.83 -23.05 22.61
N ARG A 406 13.61 -22.02 21.80
CA ARG A 406 14.11 -20.68 22.05
C ARG A 406 12.99 -19.79 22.58
N ILE A 407 12.77 -19.83 23.89
CA ILE A 407 11.64 -19.22 24.56
C ILE A 407 12.04 -18.62 25.90
N ASP A 408 11.17 -17.84 26.50
CA ASP A 408 11.27 -17.47 27.93
C ASP A 408 10.86 -18.65 28.79
N ALA A 409 11.85 -19.32 29.39
CA ALA A 409 11.67 -20.53 30.19
C ALA A 409 10.83 -20.29 31.45
N VAL A 410 10.89 -19.08 32.01
CA VAL A 410 10.10 -18.72 33.21
C VAL A 410 8.62 -18.64 32.87
N GLN A 411 8.29 -18.00 31.77
CA GLN A 411 6.91 -17.88 31.31
C GLN A 411 6.33 -19.22 30.84
N ALA A 412 7.07 -19.97 30.04
CA ALA A 412 6.64 -21.30 29.60
C ALA A 412 6.47 -22.26 30.80
N GLY A 413 7.37 -22.20 31.79
CA GLY A 413 7.27 -22.92 33.04
C GLY A 413 6.01 -22.55 33.83
N ALA A 414 5.72 -21.26 33.96
CA ALA A 414 4.49 -20.78 34.65
C ALA A 414 3.21 -21.28 33.98
N ALA A 415 3.16 -21.30 32.63
CA ALA A 415 2.01 -21.87 31.91
C ALA A 415 1.85 -23.37 32.19
N LEU A 416 2.96 -24.13 32.20
CA LEU A 416 2.94 -25.56 32.47
C LEU A 416 2.61 -25.85 33.93
N ASP A 417 3.16 -25.10 34.88
CA ASP A 417 2.82 -25.22 36.33
C ASP A 417 1.33 -24.98 36.57
N ASN A 418 0.73 -24.02 35.88
CA ASN A 418 -0.71 -23.77 35.98
C ASN A 418 -1.55 -24.93 35.41
N LEU A 419 -1.16 -25.52 34.27
CA LEU A 419 -1.86 -26.67 33.69
C LEU A 419 -1.78 -27.89 34.62
N LEU A 420 -0.59 -28.19 35.14
CA LEU A 420 -0.38 -29.29 36.09
C LEU A 420 -1.10 -29.04 37.44
N GLY A 421 -1.08 -27.80 37.92
CA GLY A 421 -1.81 -27.38 39.11
C GLY A 421 -3.33 -27.58 38.96
N ASN A 422 -3.87 -27.26 37.77
CA ASN A 422 -5.29 -27.49 37.48
C ASN A 422 -5.64 -28.98 37.43
N ALA A 423 -4.76 -29.80 36.84
CA ALA A 423 -4.91 -31.26 36.84
C ALA A 423 -4.87 -31.83 38.25
N CYS A 424 -3.96 -31.39 39.15
CA CYS A 424 -3.91 -31.76 40.54
C CYS A 424 -5.22 -31.40 41.28
N ASP A 425 -5.75 -30.19 41.03
CA ASP A 425 -7.02 -29.74 41.62
C ASP A 425 -8.19 -30.60 41.18
N ALA A 426 -8.25 -30.96 39.91
CA ALA A 426 -9.32 -31.80 39.34
C ALA A 426 -9.30 -33.21 39.90
N LEU A 427 -8.13 -33.73 40.28
CA LEU A 427 -7.96 -35.07 40.87
C LEU A 427 -8.13 -35.10 42.40
N ALA A 428 -8.13 -33.95 43.05
CA ALA A 428 -8.34 -33.86 44.48
C ALA A 428 -9.74 -34.37 44.86
N GLY A 429 -9.83 -35.44 45.65
CA GLY A 429 -11.10 -36.05 46.07
C GLY A 429 -11.73 -37.03 45.08
N THR A 430 -11.13 -37.31 43.92
CA THR A 430 -11.60 -38.33 42.97
C THR A 430 -11.21 -39.74 43.41
N ALA A 431 -11.92 -40.75 42.89
CA ALA A 431 -11.54 -42.17 43.10
C ALA A 431 -10.19 -42.48 42.38
N THR A 432 -9.47 -43.48 42.87
CA THR A 432 -8.26 -43.98 42.19
C THR A 432 -8.62 -44.80 40.91
N PRO A 433 -7.77 -44.80 39.88
CA PRO A 433 -6.40 -44.27 39.82
C PRO A 433 -6.33 -42.79 39.49
N ARG A 434 -5.56 -42.00 40.24
CA ARG A 434 -5.27 -40.59 40.01
C ARG A 434 -4.00 -40.47 39.21
N ARG A 435 -4.10 -40.01 37.98
CA ARG A 435 -2.95 -39.96 37.06
C ARG A 435 -2.94 -38.67 36.25
N ILE A 436 -1.76 -38.07 36.16
CA ILE A 436 -1.45 -36.98 35.23
C ILE A 436 -0.40 -37.49 34.24
N ARG A 437 -0.66 -37.33 32.94
CA ARG A 437 0.28 -37.68 31.89
C ARG A 437 0.70 -36.43 31.13
N VAL A 438 2.00 -36.22 31.02
CA VAL A 438 2.60 -35.15 30.23
C VAL A 438 3.35 -35.76 29.06
N ARG A 439 2.96 -35.43 27.85
CA ARG A 439 3.65 -35.89 26.64
C ARG A 439 4.12 -34.69 25.83
N ALA A 440 5.38 -34.69 25.39
CA ALA A 440 5.91 -33.72 24.45
C ALA A 440 6.28 -34.42 23.13
N ALA A 441 5.80 -33.86 22.02
CA ALA A 441 6.06 -34.39 20.69
C ALA A 441 6.05 -33.26 19.66
N ARG A 442 6.68 -33.49 18.50
CA ARG A 442 6.60 -32.56 17.37
C ARG A 442 5.20 -32.58 16.76
N LEU A 443 4.60 -31.42 16.52
CA LEU A 443 3.30 -31.30 15.87
C LEU A 443 3.47 -31.47 14.36
N ALA A 444 3.01 -32.60 13.83
CA ALA A 444 3.12 -32.91 12.42
C ALA A 444 2.33 -31.92 11.55
N GLY A 445 2.91 -31.46 10.45
CA GLY A 445 2.26 -30.59 9.47
C GLY A 445 2.10 -29.11 9.89
N SER A 446 2.60 -28.69 11.05
CA SER A 446 2.53 -27.28 11.47
C SER A 446 3.51 -26.41 10.67
N ARG A 447 3.06 -25.22 10.27
CA ARG A 447 3.88 -24.16 9.66
C ARG A 447 3.53 -22.82 10.31
N PRO A 448 4.43 -22.22 11.11
CA PRO A 448 5.79 -22.67 11.46
C PRO A 448 5.78 -23.98 12.27
N PRO A 449 6.94 -24.67 12.37
CA PRO A 449 7.05 -25.92 13.12
C PRO A 449 6.82 -25.67 14.61
N LEU A 450 5.97 -26.49 15.23
CA LEU A 450 5.57 -26.39 16.63
C LEU A 450 5.89 -27.69 17.38
N LEU A 451 6.21 -27.54 18.65
CA LEU A 451 6.25 -28.62 19.63
C LEU A 451 4.96 -28.57 20.46
N ARG A 452 4.31 -29.71 20.63
CA ARG A 452 3.11 -29.85 21.44
C ARG A 452 3.43 -30.54 22.77
N ILE A 453 3.13 -29.86 23.88
CA ILE A 453 3.12 -30.45 25.21
C ILE A 453 1.65 -30.74 25.56
N THR A 454 1.32 -32.01 25.68
CA THR A 454 -0.03 -32.48 26.05
C THR A 454 -0.06 -32.81 27.53
N VAL A 455 -0.98 -32.19 28.27
CA VAL A 455 -1.26 -32.48 29.68
C VAL A 455 -2.62 -33.15 29.76
N GLN A 456 -2.66 -34.39 30.27
CA GLN A 456 -3.87 -35.19 30.45
C GLN A 456 -4.07 -35.54 31.91
N ASP A 457 -5.29 -35.48 32.42
CA ASP A 457 -5.67 -35.95 33.73
C ASP A 457 -6.87 -36.89 33.68
N THR A 458 -6.96 -37.80 34.68
CA THR A 458 -8.05 -38.75 34.83
C THR A 458 -9.17 -38.19 35.70
N GLY A 459 -9.32 -36.88 35.78
CA GLY A 459 -10.35 -36.18 36.54
C GLY A 459 -11.74 -36.21 35.87
N PRO A 460 -12.72 -35.53 36.49
CA PRO A 460 -14.12 -35.56 36.07
C PRO A 460 -14.39 -34.84 34.71
N GLY A 461 -13.37 -34.24 34.11
CA GLY A 461 -13.51 -33.49 32.86
C GLY A 461 -13.93 -32.04 33.05
N VAL A 462 -14.09 -31.34 31.94
CA VAL A 462 -14.58 -29.96 31.87
C VAL A 462 -16.06 -29.98 31.50
N PRO A 463 -16.96 -29.40 32.34
CA PRO A 463 -18.39 -29.28 32.00
C PRO A 463 -18.62 -28.64 30.64
N GLU A 464 -19.57 -29.16 29.90
CA GLU A 464 -19.84 -28.75 28.51
C GLU A 464 -20.17 -27.25 28.40
N GLU A 465 -20.91 -26.74 29.35
CA GLU A 465 -21.33 -25.34 29.45
C GLU A 465 -20.14 -24.37 29.60
N LEU A 466 -19.03 -24.82 30.19
CA LEU A 466 -17.83 -24.01 30.39
C LEU A 466 -16.83 -24.07 29.23
N ARG A 467 -16.90 -25.08 28.36
CA ARG A 467 -15.95 -25.25 27.26
C ARG A 467 -15.82 -24.01 26.36
N PRO A 468 -16.91 -23.29 25.98
CA PRO A 468 -16.82 -22.09 25.16
C PRO A 468 -16.14 -20.91 25.87
N GLN A 469 -16.11 -20.92 27.19
CA GLN A 469 -15.57 -19.83 28.01
C GLN A 469 -14.28 -20.19 28.74
N LEU A 470 -13.76 -21.40 28.52
CA LEU A 470 -12.66 -21.99 29.28
C LEU A 470 -11.40 -21.13 29.37
N PHE A 471 -11.11 -20.37 28.31
CA PHE A 471 -9.97 -19.47 28.24
C PHE A 471 -10.32 -17.99 28.44
N LYS A 472 -11.59 -17.68 28.76
CA LYS A 472 -11.95 -16.32 29.13
C LYS A 472 -11.53 -16.04 30.58
N PRO A 473 -11.07 -14.83 30.88
CA PRO A 473 -10.82 -14.43 32.27
C PRO A 473 -12.06 -14.66 33.15
N LEU A 474 -11.84 -15.07 34.39
CA LEU A 474 -12.86 -15.31 35.40
C LEU A 474 -13.75 -16.56 35.18
N ALA A 475 -13.51 -17.36 34.15
CA ALA A 475 -14.21 -18.63 33.97
C ALA A 475 -13.67 -19.71 34.94
N THR A 476 -14.44 -20.10 35.94
CA THR A 476 -14.04 -21.10 36.91
C THR A 476 -15.25 -21.84 37.52
N THR A 477 -15.06 -23.12 37.81
CA THR A 477 -16.00 -23.93 38.63
C THR A 477 -15.55 -24.06 40.08
N LYS A 478 -14.34 -23.59 40.40
CA LYS A 478 -13.76 -23.76 41.73
C LYS A 478 -14.29 -22.68 42.68
N PRO A 479 -14.77 -23.01 43.91
CA PRO A 479 -15.31 -22.02 44.85
C PRO A 479 -14.32 -20.91 45.24
N HIS A 480 -13.02 -21.17 45.10
CA HIS A 480 -11.93 -20.23 45.41
C HIS A 480 -10.99 -20.02 44.23
N GLY A 481 -11.43 -20.33 43.02
CA GLY A 481 -10.65 -20.17 41.80
C GLY A 481 -10.93 -18.85 41.10
N MET A 482 -9.90 -18.07 40.78
CA MET A 482 -10.06 -16.79 40.06
C MET A 482 -10.42 -16.94 38.57
N GLY A 483 -10.35 -18.13 38.00
CA GLY A 483 -10.58 -18.33 36.58
C GLY A 483 -9.55 -17.62 35.67
N LEU A 484 -8.44 -17.12 36.20
CA LEU A 484 -7.40 -16.41 35.45
C LEU A 484 -6.29 -17.33 34.89
N GLY A 485 -6.14 -18.53 35.48
CA GLY A 485 -4.99 -19.39 35.17
C GLY A 485 -4.93 -19.80 33.71
N LEU A 486 -6.02 -20.33 33.14
CA LEU A 486 -6.04 -20.77 31.73
C LEU A 486 -5.99 -19.61 30.77
N ALA A 487 -6.62 -18.48 31.07
CA ALA A 487 -6.53 -17.25 30.27
C ALA A 487 -5.08 -16.73 30.23
N LEU A 488 -4.39 -16.72 31.39
CA LEU A 488 -2.98 -16.34 31.48
C LEU A 488 -2.08 -17.31 30.71
N SER A 489 -2.26 -18.62 30.88
CA SER A 489 -1.47 -19.63 30.17
C SER A 489 -1.65 -19.53 28.67
N ARG A 490 -2.84 -19.21 28.18
CA ARG A 490 -3.10 -18.95 26.75
C ARG A 490 -2.39 -17.70 26.27
N SER A 491 -2.49 -16.59 27.01
CA SER A 491 -1.79 -15.34 26.69
C SER A 491 -0.27 -15.52 26.68
N ILE A 492 0.29 -16.33 27.59
CA ILE A 492 1.72 -16.68 27.60
C ILE A 492 2.06 -17.47 26.33
N ALA A 493 1.31 -18.52 26.01
CA ALA A 493 1.56 -19.36 24.84
C ALA A 493 1.51 -18.54 23.55
N GLU A 494 0.51 -17.65 23.38
CA GLU A 494 0.36 -16.76 22.23
C GLU A 494 1.53 -15.76 22.13
N ARG A 495 2.00 -15.19 23.23
CA ARG A 495 3.19 -14.32 23.25
C ARG A 495 4.48 -15.05 22.91
N LEU A 496 4.59 -16.32 23.27
CA LEU A 496 5.71 -17.17 22.89
C LEU A 496 5.66 -17.61 21.41
N GLY A 497 4.64 -17.20 20.65
CA GLY A 497 4.43 -17.56 19.25
C GLY A 497 3.76 -18.91 19.04
N GLY A 498 3.17 -19.46 20.08
CA GLY A 498 2.43 -20.73 20.07
C GLY A 498 0.96 -20.57 20.39
N GLY A 499 0.39 -21.53 21.13
CA GLY A 499 -1.02 -21.51 21.52
C GLY A 499 -1.36 -22.47 22.63
N LEU A 500 -2.54 -22.30 23.25
CA LEU A 500 -3.12 -23.23 24.23
C LEU A 500 -4.51 -23.63 23.80
N SER A 501 -4.78 -24.92 23.72
CA SER A 501 -6.07 -25.48 23.31
C SER A 501 -6.53 -26.60 24.24
N PHE A 502 -7.84 -26.85 24.25
CA PHE A 502 -8.50 -27.94 24.96
C PHE A 502 -9.04 -28.93 23.92
N ASP A 503 -8.76 -30.23 24.12
CA ASP A 503 -9.29 -31.29 23.26
C ASP A 503 -10.64 -31.78 23.79
N ALA A 504 -11.71 -31.30 23.15
CA ALA A 504 -13.06 -31.68 23.51
C ALA A 504 -13.45 -33.10 23.06
N ALA A 505 -12.68 -33.70 22.14
CA ALA A 505 -12.94 -35.05 21.62
C ALA A 505 -12.27 -36.15 22.45
N SER A 506 -11.31 -35.79 23.31
CA SER A 506 -10.64 -36.74 24.20
C SER A 506 -11.58 -37.27 25.29
N SER A 507 -11.45 -38.54 25.58
CA SER A 507 -12.20 -39.19 26.67
C SER A 507 -11.70 -38.81 28.08
N VAL A 508 -10.55 -38.13 28.16
CA VAL A 508 -9.93 -37.61 29.39
C VAL A 508 -9.65 -36.14 29.24
N THR A 509 -9.60 -35.38 30.32
CA THR A 509 -9.26 -33.96 30.27
C THR A 509 -7.91 -33.79 29.61
N THR A 510 -7.86 -33.07 28.47
CA THR A 510 -6.66 -32.93 27.68
C THR A 510 -6.45 -31.48 27.26
N PHE A 511 -5.30 -30.92 27.65
CA PHE A 511 -4.82 -29.60 27.21
C PHE A 511 -3.57 -29.74 26.35
N HIS A 512 -3.50 -28.92 25.30
CA HIS A 512 -2.35 -28.83 24.40
C HIS A 512 -1.71 -27.46 24.52
N LEU A 513 -0.44 -27.43 24.94
CA LEU A 513 0.41 -26.24 24.91
C LEU A 513 1.34 -26.37 23.71
N ASP A 514 1.15 -25.56 22.70
CA ASP A 514 1.95 -25.52 21.48
C ASP A 514 3.00 -24.40 21.60
N LEU A 515 4.26 -24.72 21.31
CA LEU A 515 5.39 -23.79 21.40
C LEU A 515 6.23 -23.84 20.12
N PRO A 516 6.78 -22.71 19.62
CA PRO A 516 7.56 -22.71 18.38
C PRO A 516 8.90 -23.43 18.56
N ILE A 517 9.28 -24.20 17.53
CA ILE A 517 10.58 -24.83 17.42
C ILE A 517 11.52 -23.89 16.66
N ASP A 518 12.72 -23.65 17.18
CA ASP A 518 13.78 -22.94 16.47
C ASP A 518 14.50 -23.91 15.52
N GLU A 519 14.15 -23.90 14.23
CA GLU A 519 14.82 -24.73 13.20
C GLU A 519 16.12 -24.09 12.69
N HIS A 520 16.66 -23.03 13.29
CA HIS A 520 17.98 -22.56 12.89
C HIS A 520 19.01 -23.65 13.21
N ARG A 521 19.41 -24.36 12.16
CA ARG A 521 20.46 -25.37 12.14
C ARG A 521 21.65 -24.88 12.98
N ALA A 522 22.07 -25.75 13.90
CA ALA A 522 23.45 -25.74 14.37
C ALA A 522 24.34 -25.90 13.13
N GLU A 523 24.99 -24.84 12.72
CA GLU A 523 26.23 -24.96 11.98
C GLU A 523 27.35 -25.33 12.95
#